data_41534935c302f2ccd6d25db025a090e9
#
_entry.id   41534935c302f2ccd6d25db025a090e9
#
_cell.length_a   1.000
_cell.length_b   1.000
_cell.length_c   1.000
_cell.angle_alpha   90.00
_cell.angle_beta   90.00
_cell.angle_gamma   90.00
#
_symmetry.space_group_name_H-M   'P 1'
#
loop_
_entity.id
_entity.type
_entity.pdbx_description
1 polymer ?
#
loop_
_entity_poly.entity_id
_entity_poly.type
_entity_poly.pdbx_seq_one_letter_code
_entity_poly.pdbx_strand_id
1 'polypeptide(L)'
;MHGFIENVVQDLIRKKYPISDYIFILPNKRSGLFLKREISKASNKTIFSPLIYDIDKFMSLISGIEKVSDTELLFDFYKVYEETTNIDSKESFEEFISWGKTLIKDFNEIDRELCDTKSLFDYLEALKDLNHWSNYEKETELIKNYKSFWKKIKIYHKGLKDILLKKRKGYQGLIYKIASQEIQHYVENQKHKKHVFIGFNALSKSECEICLLYTSPSPRD
;
A
#
# COMPACT_ATOMS: atom_id res chain seq x y z
N MET A 1 -16.98 11.00 -29.72
CA MET A 1 -16.17 9.92 -29.11
C MET A 1 -16.66 9.70 -27.70
N HIS A 2 -17.26 8.55 -27.43
CA HIS A 2 -17.69 8.22 -26.06
C HIS A 2 -16.46 7.94 -25.21
N GLY A 3 -16.44 8.48 -23.99
CA GLY A 3 -15.34 8.22 -23.07
C GLY A 3 -15.40 6.79 -22.49
N PHE A 4 -14.25 6.24 -22.05
CA PHE A 4 -14.18 4.89 -21.48
C PHE A 4 -15.22 4.65 -20.35
N ILE A 5 -15.32 5.59 -19.41
CA ILE A 5 -16.28 5.49 -18.28
C ILE A 5 -17.73 5.53 -18.76
N GLU A 6 -18.03 6.33 -19.78
CA GLU A 6 -19.35 6.39 -20.41
C GLU A 6 -19.74 5.04 -21.01
N ASN A 7 -18.82 4.41 -21.76
CA ASN A 7 -19.05 3.08 -22.34
C ASN A 7 -19.32 2.01 -21.27
N VAL A 8 -18.59 2.04 -20.14
CA VAL A 8 -18.81 1.13 -19.00
C VAL A 8 -20.21 1.33 -18.42
N VAL A 9 -20.63 2.58 -18.19
CA VAL A 9 -21.95 2.88 -17.64
C VAL A 9 -23.06 2.41 -18.60
N GLN A 10 -22.93 2.66 -19.91
CA GLN A 10 -23.88 2.22 -20.93
C GLN A 10 -23.99 0.69 -20.98
N ASP A 11 -22.86 -0.03 -20.86
CA ASP A 11 -22.86 -1.49 -20.84
C ASP A 11 -23.60 -2.05 -19.61
N LEU A 12 -23.36 -1.47 -18.43
CA LEU A 12 -24.07 -1.85 -17.20
C LEU A 12 -25.59 -1.63 -17.32
N ILE A 13 -26.02 -0.50 -17.90
CA ILE A 13 -27.44 -0.21 -18.13
C ILE A 13 -28.03 -1.16 -19.16
N ARG A 14 -27.35 -1.41 -20.26
CA ARG A 14 -27.78 -2.36 -21.31
C ARG A 14 -27.99 -3.76 -20.75
N LYS A 15 -27.13 -4.20 -19.86
CA LYS A 15 -27.23 -5.48 -19.16
C LYS A 15 -28.25 -5.49 -18.04
N LYS A 16 -28.96 -4.37 -17.79
CA LYS A 16 -29.96 -4.19 -16.74
C LYS A 16 -29.45 -4.51 -15.31
N TYR A 17 -28.17 -4.24 -15.06
CA TYR A 17 -27.62 -4.43 -13.74
C TYR A 17 -28.13 -3.35 -12.77
N PRO A 18 -28.45 -3.70 -11.51
CA PRO A 18 -28.87 -2.75 -10.48
C PRO A 18 -27.66 -1.94 -9.99
N ILE A 19 -27.34 -0.83 -10.66
CA ILE A 19 -26.15 -0.01 -10.42
C ILE A 19 -26.04 0.44 -8.96
N SER A 20 -27.16 0.67 -8.28
CA SER A 20 -27.20 1.05 -6.86
C SER A 20 -26.57 0.02 -5.92
N ASP A 21 -26.57 -1.26 -6.30
CA ASP A 21 -26.13 -2.37 -5.45
C ASP A 21 -24.64 -2.70 -5.61
N TYR A 22 -23.98 -2.00 -6.54
CA TYR A 22 -22.57 -2.21 -6.82
C TYR A 22 -21.67 -1.28 -5.99
N ILE A 23 -20.47 -1.77 -5.70
CA ILE A 23 -19.36 -0.99 -5.19
C ILE A 23 -18.36 -0.79 -6.34
N PHE A 24 -18.14 0.47 -6.69
CA PHE A 24 -17.19 0.82 -7.73
C PHE A 24 -15.85 1.23 -7.12
N ILE A 25 -14.77 0.65 -7.62
CA ILE A 25 -13.40 0.95 -7.22
C ILE A 25 -12.66 1.55 -8.41
N LEU A 26 -12.04 2.71 -8.22
CA LEU A 26 -11.33 3.46 -9.25
C LEU A 26 -9.92 3.83 -8.76
N PRO A 27 -8.99 4.14 -9.69
CA PRO A 27 -7.61 4.46 -9.33
C PRO A 27 -7.47 5.73 -8.47
N ASN A 28 -8.41 6.68 -8.61
CA ASN A 28 -8.35 7.96 -7.91
C ASN A 28 -9.74 8.60 -7.73
N LYS A 29 -9.82 9.58 -6.83
CA LYS A 29 -11.06 10.32 -6.51
C LYS A 29 -11.68 11.02 -7.72
N ARG A 30 -10.83 11.53 -8.63
CA ARG A 30 -11.28 12.26 -9.82
C ARG A 30 -12.09 11.36 -10.75
N SER A 31 -11.61 10.15 -11.00
CA SER A 31 -12.33 9.15 -11.81
C SER A 31 -13.69 8.81 -11.22
N GLY A 32 -13.81 8.78 -9.88
CA GLY A 32 -15.08 8.58 -9.17
C GLY A 32 -16.09 9.69 -9.42
N LEU A 33 -15.65 10.93 -9.49
CA LEU A 33 -16.54 12.06 -9.86
C LEU A 33 -17.06 11.93 -11.28
N PHE A 34 -16.21 11.55 -12.24
CA PHE A 34 -16.63 11.31 -13.61
C PHE A 34 -17.64 10.15 -13.70
N LEU A 35 -17.38 9.05 -13.02
CA LEU A 35 -18.31 7.92 -12.97
C LEU A 35 -19.67 8.34 -12.45
N LYS A 36 -19.72 9.08 -11.34
CA LYS A 36 -20.96 9.58 -10.75
C LYS A 36 -21.74 10.46 -11.71
N ARG A 37 -21.04 11.34 -12.45
CA ARG A 37 -21.65 12.20 -13.46
C ARG A 37 -22.25 11.40 -14.62
N GLU A 38 -21.53 10.41 -15.14
CA GLU A 38 -22.02 9.59 -16.25
C GLU A 38 -23.19 8.68 -15.84
N ILE A 39 -23.19 8.13 -14.61
CA ILE A 39 -24.33 7.40 -14.06
C ILE A 39 -25.56 8.33 -13.97
N SER A 40 -25.39 9.56 -13.49
CA SER A 40 -26.47 10.54 -13.37
C SER A 40 -27.07 10.92 -14.74
N LYS A 41 -26.23 11.09 -15.75
CA LYS A 41 -26.70 11.40 -17.12
C LYS A 41 -27.45 10.24 -17.78
N ALA A 42 -27.00 9.01 -17.54
CA ALA A 42 -27.54 7.83 -18.15
C ALA A 42 -28.81 7.29 -17.45
N SER A 43 -29.07 7.75 -16.24
CA SER A 43 -30.25 7.35 -15.46
C SER A 43 -31.44 8.20 -15.79
N ASN A 44 -32.49 7.60 -16.36
CA ASN A 44 -33.77 8.25 -16.66
C ASN A 44 -34.71 8.36 -15.45
N LYS A 45 -34.28 7.84 -14.30
CA LYS A 45 -35.06 7.81 -13.05
C LYS A 45 -34.13 8.19 -11.88
N THR A 46 -34.73 8.66 -10.80
CA THR A 46 -34.03 8.85 -9.53
C THR A 46 -33.56 7.49 -9.01
N ILE A 47 -32.26 7.34 -8.81
CA ILE A 47 -31.63 6.12 -8.25
C ILE A 47 -30.81 6.50 -7.03
N PHE A 48 -30.65 5.56 -6.09
CA PHE A 48 -29.66 5.71 -5.03
C PHE A 48 -28.24 5.66 -5.63
N SER A 49 -27.38 6.59 -5.18
CA SER A 49 -25.99 6.59 -5.62
C SER A 49 -25.29 5.30 -5.18
N PRO A 50 -24.61 4.60 -6.08
CA PRO A 50 -23.77 3.47 -5.69
C PRO A 50 -22.63 3.93 -4.77
N LEU A 51 -22.02 2.98 -4.07
CA LEU A 51 -20.80 3.22 -3.34
C LEU A 51 -19.63 3.35 -4.33
N ILE A 52 -18.88 4.45 -4.24
CA ILE A 52 -17.76 4.73 -5.13
C ILE A 52 -16.55 5.06 -4.27
N TYR A 53 -15.50 4.25 -4.37
CA TYR A 53 -14.25 4.39 -3.66
C TYR A 53 -13.09 4.59 -4.62
N ASP A 54 -12.13 5.43 -4.24
CA ASP A 54 -10.78 5.31 -4.80
C ASP A 54 -10.06 4.14 -4.15
N ILE A 55 -8.98 3.67 -4.79
CA ILE A 55 -8.24 2.49 -4.33
C ILE A 55 -7.68 2.69 -2.92
N ASP A 56 -7.15 3.88 -2.59
CA ASP A 56 -6.60 4.16 -1.27
C ASP A 56 -7.67 4.03 -0.18
N LYS A 57 -8.88 4.57 -0.42
CA LYS A 57 -10.00 4.46 0.51
C LYS A 57 -10.49 3.02 0.65
N PHE A 58 -10.52 2.28 -0.46
CA PHE A 58 -10.91 0.87 -0.46
C PHE A 58 -9.92 0.01 0.34
N MET A 59 -8.60 0.20 0.13
CA MET A 59 -7.57 -0.48 0.91
C MET A 59 -7.63 -0.15 2.40
N SER A 60 -7.87 1.12 2.75
CA SER A 60 -8.07 1.52 4.15
C SER A 60 -9.29 0.88 4.78
N LEU A 61 -10.37 0.69 4.02
CA LEU A 61 -11.59 0.04 4.49
C LEU A 61 -11.37 -1.46 4.76
N ILE A 62 -10.64 -2.14 3.88
CA ILE A 62 -10.33 -3.57 4.06
C ILE A 62 -9.39 -3.77 5.25
N SER A 63 -8.32 -2.98 5.32
CA SER A 63 -7.29 -3.11 6.37
C SER A 63 -7.76 -2.63 7.74
N GLY A 64 -8.77 -1.77 7.82
CA GLY A 64 -9.16 -1.08 9.05
C GLY A 64 -8.12 -0.09 9.57
N ILE A 65 -7.18 0.35 8.71
CA ILE A 65 -6.05 1.22 9.04
C ILE A 65 -6.20 2.56 8.33
N GLU A 66 -5.96 3.66 9.05
CA GLU A 66 -5.97 5.01 8.50
C GLU A 66 -4.58 5.43 8.02
N LYS A 67 -4.54 6.27 6.97
CA LYS A 67 -3.28 6.82 6.48
C LYS A 67 -2.71 7.81 7.48
N VAL A 68 -1.46 7.57 7.89
CA VAL A 68 -0.69 8.51 8.72
C VAL A 68 -0.23 9.71 7.90
N SER A 69 -0.13 10.88 8.50
CA SER A 69 0.49 12.04 7.85
C SER A 69 2.01 11.87 7.72
N ASP A 70 2.60 12.47 6.69
CA ASP A 70 4.04 12.36 6.44
C ASP A 70 4.88 12.89 7.62
N THR A 71 4.39 13.95 8.27
CA THR A 71 5.04 14.52 9.45
C THR A 71 5.00 13.57 10.64
N GLU A 72 3.83 13.00 10.97
CA GLU A 72 3.69 12.04 12.06
C GLU A 72 4.52 10.79 11.80
N LEU A 73 4.50 10.29 10.56
CA LEU A 73 5.28 9.13 10.13
C LEU A 73 6.79 9.33 10.37
N LEU A 74 7.30 10.52 10.02
CA LEU A 74 8.71 10.86 10.20
C LEU A 74 9.09 10.93 11.69
N PHE A 75 8.24 11.52 12.53
CA PHE A 75 8.47 11.54 13.98
C PHE A 75 8.38 10.16 14.61
N ASP A 76 7.44 9.33 14.19
CA ASP A 76 7.33 7.96 14.68
C ASP A 76 8.56 7.12 14.27
N PHE A 77 9.09 7.35 13.07
CA PHE A 77 10.32 6.69 12.65
C PHE A 77 11.54 7.20 13.42
N TYR A 78 11.62 8.49 13.70
CA TYR A 78 12.71 9.03 14.53
C TYR A 78 12.71 8.44 15.94
N LYS A 79 11.56 8.22 16.56
CA LYS A 79 11.47 7.50 17.86
C LYS A 79 12.06 6.10 17.77
N VAL A 80 11.74 5.33 16.72
CA VAL A 80 12.33 4.01 16.51
C VAL A 80 13.85 4.10 16.39
N TYR A 81 14.34 5.10 15.64
CA TYR A 81 15.77 5.35 15.49
C TYR A 81 16.44 5.66 16.84
N GLU A 82 15.85 6.53 17.66
CA GLU A 82 16.37 6.87 18.98
C GLU A 82 16.42 5.69 19.95
N GLU A 83 15.38 4.84 19.96
CA GLU A 83 15.29 3.65 20.81
C GLU A 83 16.29 2.56 20.43
N THR A 84 16.68 2.50 19.15
CA THR A 84 17.54 1.44 18.61
C THR A 84 18.99 1.87 18.40
N THR A 85 19.31 3.14 18.65
CA THR A 85 20.65 3.70 18.42
C THR A 85 21.29 4.08 19.76
N ASN A 86 22.57 3.73 19.93
CA ASN A 86 23.34 4.08 21.12
C ASN A 86 23.48 5.61 21.25
N ILE A 87 23.47 6.10 22.50
CA ILE A 87 23.48 7.54 22.81
C ILE A 87 24.64 8.27 22.12
N ASP A 88 25.83 7.69 22.12
CA ASP A 88 27.05 8.31 21.56
C ASP A 88 27.08 8.38 20.02
N SER A 89 26.15 7.68 19.34
CA SER A 89 26.07 7.63 17.87
C SER A 89 24.74 8.15 17.32
N LYS A 90 23.95 8.83 18.14
CA LYS A 90 22.68 9.42 17.72
C LYS A 90 22.92 10.67 16.88
N GLU A 91 22.33 10.68 15.72
CA GLU A 91 22.24 11.86 14.86
C GLU A 91 21.13 12.79 15.34
N SER A 92 21.28 14.07 15.08
CA SER A 92 20.21 15.05 15.27
C SER A 92 19.00 14.72 14.37
N PHE A 93 17.84 15.25 14.70
CA PHE A 93 16.65 15.07 13.85
C PHE A 93 16.85 15.61 12.44
N GLU A 94 17.61 16.69 12.26
CA GLU A 94 17.91 17.28 10.96
C GLU A 94 18.77 16.34 10.09
N GLU A 95 19.78 15.71 10.67
CA GLU A 95 20.61 14.71 10.00
C GLU A 95 19.80 13.47 9.63
N PHE A 96 18.99 12.96 10.58
CA PHE A 96 18.09 11.84 10.37
C PHE A 96 17.12 12.07 9.19
N ILE A 97 16.52 13.26 9.08
CA ILE A 97 15.56 13.58 8.00
C ILE A 97 16.17 13.36 6.63
N SER A 98 17.46 13.61 6.45
CA SER A 98 18.15 13.53 5.16
C SER A 98 18.04 12.13 4.53
N TRP A 99 18.14 11.07 5.32
CA TRP A 99 18.03 9.69 4.89
C TRP A 99 16.74 8.99 5.31
N GLY A 100 16.16 9.39 6.44
CA GLY A 100 14.93 8.77 6.98
C GLY A 100 13.75 8.84 6.03
N LYS A 101 13.56 9.96 5.33
CA LYS A 101 12.54 10.11 4.27
C LYS A 101 12.73 9.14 3.12
N THR A 102 13.97 8.88 2.73
CA THR A 102 14.28 7.91 1.67
C THR A 102 13.93 6.51 2.11
N LEU A 103 14.33 6.13 3.32
CA LEU A 103 14.07 4.81 3.85
C LEU A 103 12.57 4.54 4.06
N ILE A 104 11.78 5.55 4.45
CA ILE A 104 10.32 5.45 4.48
C ILE A 104 9.74 5.14 3.09
N LYS A 105 10.25 5.76 2.03
CA LYS A 105 9.82 5.46 0.66
C LYS A 105 10.15 4.03 0.27
N ASP A 106 11.35 3.57 0.62
CA ASP A 106 11.76 2.19 0.35
C ASP A 106 10.88 1.19 1.11
N PHE A 107 10.57 1.44 2.37
CA PHE A 107 9.64 0.63 3.14
C PHE A 107 8.24 0.60 2.53
N ASN A 108 7.78 1.75 2.03
CA ASN A 108 6.50 1.85 1.34
C ASN A 108 6.45 0.96 0.10
N GLU A 109 7.48 0.98 -0.74
CA GLU A 109 7.54 0.14 -1.95
C GLU A 109 7.69 -1.36 -1.60
N ILE A 110 8.55 -1.70 -0.63
CA ILE A 110 8.74 -3.08 -0.16
C ILE A 110 7.41 -3.69 0.30
N ASP A 111 6.64 -2.97 1.10
CA ASP A 111 5.36 -3.46 1.60
C ASP A 111 4.27 -3.46 0.52
N ARG A 112 4.23 -2.44 -0.35
CA ARG A 112 3.30 -2.35 -1.46
C ARG A 112 3.47 -3.48 -2.48
N GLU A 113 4.72 -3.85 -2.75
CA GLU A 113 5.06 -4.95 -3.66
C GLU A 113 5.09 -6.32 -2.95
N LEU A 114 4.62 -6.39 -1.69
CA LEU A 114 4.54 -7.61 -0.88
C LEU A 114 5.85 -8.40 -0.85
N CYS A 115 6.98 -7.69 -0.85
CA CYS A 115 8.28 -8.34 -0.77
C CYS A 115 8.42 -9.11 0.55
N ASP A 116 9.02 -10.30 0.49
CA ASP A 116 9.44 -11.00 1.70
C ASP A 116 10.59 -10.23 2.36
N THR A 117 10.23 -9.43 3.35
CA THR A 117 11.17 -8.53 4.03
C THR A 117 12.30 -9.28 4.71
N LYS A 118 12.07 -10.52 5.17
CA LYS A 118 13.12 -11.33 5.80
C LYS A 118 14.17 -11.70 4.77
N SER A 119 13.76 -12.38 3.70
CA SER A 119 14.67 -12.80 2.62
C SER A 119 15.35 -11.62 1.94
N LEU A 120 14.63 -10.50 1.75
CA LEU A 120 15.19 -9.29 1.15
C LEU A 120 16.33 -8.70 2.00
N PHE A 121 16.09 -8.51 3.30
CA PHE A 121 17.09 -7.92 4.17
C PHE A 121 18.27 -8.87 4.43
N ASP A 122 18.00 -10.17 4.57
CA ASP A 122 19.05 -11.19 4.73
C ASP A 122 19.93 -11.26 3.44
N TYR A 123 19.33 -11.14 2.24
CA TYR A 123 20.05 -11.07 0.97
C TYR A 123 20.90 -9.80 0.82
N LEU A 124 20.34 -8.64 1.19
CA LEU A 124 21.07 -7.37 1.16
C LEU A 124 22.26 -7.37 2.15
N GLU A 125 22.13 -8.02 3.29
CA GLU A 125 23.23 -8.20 4.24
C GLU A 125 24.33 -9.11 3.63
N ALA A 126 23.95 -10.24 3.02
CA ALA A 126 24.88 -11.19 2.42
C ALA A 126 25.62 -10.63 1.19
N LEU A 127 24.94 -9.91 0.29
CA LEU A 127 25.57 -9.27 -0.86
C LEU A 127 26.67 -8.31 -0.49
N LYS A 128 26.54 -7.60 0.61
CA LYS A 128 27.52 -6.63 1.08
C LYS A 128 28.74 -7.28 1.69
N ASP A 129 28.57 -8.41 2.33
CA ASP A 129 29.71 -9.20 2.78
C ASP A 129 30.53 -9.73 1.60
N LEU A 130 29.89 -10.17 0.52
CA LEU A 130 30.58 -10.63 -0.71
C LEU A 130 31.32 -9.52 -1.45
N ASN A 131 30.72 -8.35 -1.65
CA ASN A 131 31.37 -7.22 -2.33
C ASN A 131 32.55 -6.64 -1.52
N HIS A 132 32.59 -6.93 -0.24
CA HIS A 132 33.67 -6.45 0.64
C HIS A 132 34.92 -7.35 0.64
N TRP A 133 34.75 -8.63 0.38
CA TRP A 133 35.85 -9.60 0.35
C TRP A 133 36.78 -9.41 -0.87
N SER A 134 36.32 -8.71 -1.91
CA SER A 134 37.10 -8.61 -3.16
C SER A 134 38.17 -7.51 -3.19
N ASN A 135 38.13 -6.49 -2.28
CA ASN A 135 38.93 -5.29 -2.51
C ASN A 135 39.71 -4.67 -1.33
N TYR A 136 39.58 -5.12 -0.06
CA TYR A 136 40.34 -4.48 1.03
C TYR A 136 40.74 -5.43 2.16
N GLU A 137 42.02 -5.48 2.47
CA GLU A 137 42.63 -6.26 3.57
C GLU A 137 42.37 -5.68 4.98
N LYS A 138 41.80 -4.48 5.12
CA LYS A 138 41.51 -3.86 6.42
C LYS A 138 40.13 -3.20 6.43
N GLU A 139 39.31 -3.63 7.37
CA GLU A 139 37.98 -3.05 7.62
C GLU A 139 38.12 -1.66 8.23
N THR A 140 37.82 -0.62 7.46
CA THR A 140 37.81 0.77 7.93
C THR A 140 36.60 1.04 8.81
N GLU A 141 36.67 2.05 9.67
CA GLU A 141 35.57 2.46 10.57
C GLU A 141 34.30 2.83 9.78
N LEU A 142 34.48 3.44 8.60
CA LEU A 142 33.40 3.79 7.68
C LEU A 142 32.64 2.54 7.19
N ILE A 143 33.33 1.45 6.96
CA ILE A 143 32.76 0.18 6.53
C ILE A 143 31.97 -0.48 7.67
N LYS A 144 32.50 -0.43 8.89
CA LYS A 144 31.79 -0.95 10.08
C LYS A 144 30.49 -0.18 10.32
N ASN A 145 30.51 1.13 10.20
CA ASN A 145 29.31 1.99 10.34
C ASN A 145 28.27 1.67 9.26
N TYR A 146 28.71 1.46 8.01
CA TYR A 146 27.85 1.08 6.90
C TYR A 146 27.20 -0.30 7.11
N LYS A 147 27.95 -1.33 7.52
CA LYS A 147 27.42 -2.65 7.86
C LYS A 147 26.42 -2.58 9.02
N SER A 148 26.73 -1.80 10.06
CA SER A 148 25.85 -1.59 11.20
C SER A 148 24.52 -0.95 10.79
N PHE A 149 24.53 0.04 9.89
CA PHE A 149 23.33 0.67 9.35
C PHE A 149 22.40 -0.35 8.66
N TRP A 150 22.95 -1.20 7.81
CA TRP A 150 22.15 -2.19 7.09
C TRP A 150 21.52 -3.25 8.00
N LYS A 151 22.22 -3.67 9.05
CA LYS A 151 21.66 -4.57 10.07
C LYS A 151 20.48 -3.93 10.81
N LYS A 152 20.53 -2.61 11.00
CA LYS A 152 19.46 -1.86 11.66
C LYS A 152 18.22 -1.66 10.79
N ILE A 153 18.32 -1.68 9.46
CA ILE A 153 17.17 -1.43 8.56
C ILE A 153 16.00 -2.39 8.87
N LYS A 154 16.29 -3.66 9.09
CA LYS A 154 15.28 -4.66 9.48
C LYS A 154 14.59 -4.30 10.80
N ILE A 155 15.35 -3.81 11.76
CA ILE A 155 14.86 -3.37 13.08
C ILE A 155 14.00 -2.12 12.90
N TYR A 156 14.44 -1.17 12.08
CA TYR A 156 13.72 0.06 11.76
C TYR A 156 12.38 -0.21 11.10
N HIS A 157 12.35 -1.05 10.05
CA HIS A 157 11.11 -1.44 9.38
C HIS A 157 10.12 -2.08 10.36
N LYS A 158 10.58 -3.06 11.16
CA LYS A 158 9.75 -3.74 12.15
C LYS A 158 9.24 -2.77 13.23
N GLY A 159 10.12 -1.97 13.83
CA GLY A 159 9.76 -1.03 14.88
C GLY A 159 8.76 0.03 14.42
N LEU A 160 8.97 0.59 13.22
CA LEU A 160 8.03 1.55 12.63
C LEU A 160 6.65 0.92 12.40
N LYS A 161 6.61 -0.28 11.81
CA LYS A 161 5.38 -1.03 11.61
C LYS A 161 4.65 -1.29 12.93
N ASP A 162 5.36 -1.71 13.98
CA ASP A 162 4.77 -2.03 15.28
C ASP A 162 4.14 -0.77 15.94
N ILE A 163 4.80 0.38 15.87
CA ILE A 163 4.26 1.66 16.37
C ILE A 163 3.00 2.07 15.61
N LEU A 164 3.05 2.02 14.28
CA LEU A 164 1.94 2.42 13.43
C LEU A 164 0.71 1.53 13.62
N LEU A 165 0.89 0.22 13.67
CA LEU A 165 -0.21 -0.72 13.86
C LEU A 165 -0.87 -0.58 15.24
N LYS A 166 -0.12 -0.28 16.29
CA LYS A 166 -0.69 0.05 17.62
C LYS A 166 -1.63 1.26 17.56
N LYS A 167 -1.35 2.22 16.69
CA LYS A 167 -2.16 3.42 16.47
C LYS A 167 -3.29 3.20 15.46
N ARG A 168 -3.41 2.04 14.84
CA ARG A 168 -4.26 1.77 13.67
C ARG A 168 -4.01 2.74 12.52
N LYS A 169 -2.75 3.10 12.31
CA LYS A 169 -2.28 3.96 11.24
C LYS A 169 -1.23 3.25 10.40
N GLY A 170 -1.05 3.72 9.15
CA GLY A 170 -0.03 3.17 8.26
C GLY A 170 0.34 4.13 7.13
N TYR A 171 1.53 3.93 6.55
CA TYR A 171 1.85 4.47 5.23
C TYR A 171 1.16 3.61 4.16
N GLN A 172 1.06 4.11 2.94
CA GLN A 172 0.26 3.48 1.88
C GLN A 172 0.61 2.00 1.66
N GLY A 173 1.89 1.66 1.52
CA GLY A 173 2.33 0.27 1.30
C GLY A 173 1.95 -0.66 2.45
N LEU A 174 2.06 -0.21 3.70
CA LEU A 174 1.63 -0.98 4.87
C LEU A 174 0.11 -1.23 4.86
N ILE A 175 -0.67 -0.20 4.56
CA ILE A 175 -2.14 -0.32 4.43
C ILE A 175 -2.48 -1.34 3.35
N TYR A 176 -1.84 -1.29 2.19
CA TYR A 176 -2.06 -2.17 1.07
C TYR A 176 -1.67 -3.62 1.39
N LYS A 177 -0.55 -3.81 2.07
CA LYS A 177 -0.10 -5.13 2.54
C LYS A 177 -1.10 -5.77 3.51
N ILE A 178 -1.57 -5.01 4.49
CA ILE A 178 -2.58 -5.52 5.43
C ILE A 178 -3.90 -5.78 4.71
N ALA A 179 -4.31 -4.90 3.79
CA ALA A 179 -5.52 -5.11 2.99
C ALA A 179 -5.46 -6.41 2.17
N SER A 180 -4.32 -6.73 1.54
CA SER A 180 -4.15 -7.99 0.82
C SER A 180 -4.22 -9.22 1.73
N GLN A 181 -3.84 -9.11 2.99
CA GLN A 181 -3.95 -10.18 3.99
C GLN A 181 -5.40 -10.36 4.48
N GLU A 182 -6.15 -9.27 4.62
CA GLU A 182 -7.52 -9.26 5.16
C GLU A 182 -8.61 -9.39 4.08
N ILE A 183 -8.24 -9.45 2.81
CA ILE A 183 -9.20 -9.41 1.70
C ILE A 183 -10.17 -10.58 1.73
N GLN A 184 -9.75 -11.78 2.10
CA GLN A 184 -10.62 -12.96 2.18
C GLN A 184 -11.73 -12.74 3.21
N HIS A 185 -11.37 -12.25 4.39
CA HIS A 185 -12.34 -11.91 5.44
C HIS A 185 -13.33 -10.83 4.99
N TYR A 186 -12.84 -9.81 4.29
CA TYR A 186 -13.71 -8.79 3.71
C TYR A 186 -14.71 -9.37 2.71
N VAL A 187 -14.26 -10.22 1.78
CA VAL A 187 -15.12 -10.86 0.77
C VAL A 187 -16.18 -11.74 1.44
N GLU A 188 -15.83 -12.51 2.44
CA GLU A 188 -16.76 -13.36 3.19
C GLU A 188 -17.89 -12.54 3.84
N ASN A 189 -17.58 -11.36 4.37
CA ASN A 189 -18.54 -10.46 4.99
C ASN A 189 -19.36 -9.64 3.97
N GLN A 190 -18.94 -9.54 2.72
CA GLN A 190 -19.57 -8.74 1.67
C GLN A 190 -20.08 -9.57 0.48
N LYS A 191 -20.35 -10.86 0.66
CA LYS A 191 -20.79 -11.82 -0.39
C LYS A 191 -21.99 -11.35 -1.22
N HIS A 192 -22.85 -10.53 -0.64
CA HIS A 192 -24.06 -10.01 -1.29
C HIS A 192 -23.81 -8.76 -2.16
N LYS A 193 -22.63 -8.14 -2.06
CA LYS A 193 -22.29 -6.92 -2.83
C LYS A 193 -21.34 -7.25 -3.97
N LYS A 194 -21.63 -6.72 -5.13
CA LYS A 194 -20.78 -6.87 -6.32
C LYS A 194 -19.80 -5.72 -6.42
N HIS A 195 -18.53 -6.01 -6.65
CA HIS A 195 -17.46 -5.04 -6.80
C HIS A 195 -17.07 -4.91 -8.26
N VAL A 196 -16.84 -3.67 -8.70
CA VAL A 196 -16.47 -3.37 -10.08
C VAL A 196 -15.23 -2.47 -10.08
N PHE A 197 -14.12 -3.00 -10.55
CA PHE A 197 -12.86 -2.28 -10.69
C PHE A 197 -12.79 -1.64 -12.07
N ILE A 198 -12.55 -0.32 -12.15
CA ILE A 198 -12.61 0.42 -13.41
C ILE A 198 -11.36 1.28 -13.58
N GLY A 199 -10.72 1.17 -14.77
CA GLY A 199 -9.71 2.12 -15.23
C GLY A 199 -8.31 1.96 -14.63
N PHE A 200 -7.96 0.77 -14.17
CA PHE A 200 -6.62 0.43 -13.73
C PHE A 200 -5.73 0.07 -14.92
N ASN A 201 -4.58 0.69 -15.03
CA ASN A 201 -3.60 0.43 -16.11
C ASN A 201 -2.38 -0.37 -15.62
N ALA A 202 -1.90 -0.03 -14.42
CA ALA A 202 -0.80 -0.72 -13.77
C ALA A 202 -1.19 -0.96 -12.31
N LEU A 203 -0.91 -2.15 -11.82
CA LEU A 203 -1.23 -2.59 -10.47
C LEU A 203 0.06 -2.97 -9.75
N SER A 204 0.20 -2.56 -8.50
CA SER A 204 1.17 -3.14 -7.57
C SER A 204 0.79 -4.58 -7.25
N LYS A 205 1.71 -5.34 -6.68
CA LYS A 205 1.43 -6.73 -6.32
C LYS A 205 0.27 -6.86 -5.34
N SER A 206 0.18 -5.97 -4.36
CA SER A 206 -0.95 -5.94 -3.41
C SER A 206 -2.29 -5.64 -4.08
N GLU A 207 -2.32 -4.74 -5.07
CA GLU A 207 -3.53 -4.46 -5.86
C GLU A 207 -3.88 -5.63 -6.76
N CYS A 208 -2.88 -6.29 -7.38
CA CYS A 208 -3.09 -7.49 -8.18
C CYS A 208 -3.75 -8.61 -7.38
N GLU A 209 -3.29 -8.89 -6.17
CA GLU A 209 -3.87 -9.95 -5.32
C GLU A 209 -5.35 -9.68 -5.02
N ILE A 210 -5.70 -8.43 -4.74
CA ILE A 210 -7.10 -8.05 -4.51
C ILE A 210 -7.93 -8.17 -5.77
N CYS A 211 -7.44 -7.68 -6.91
CA CYS A 211 -8.15 -7.78 -8.18
C CYS A 211 -8.35 -9.23 -8.63
N LEU A 212 -7.35 -10.09 -8.47
CA LEU A 212 -7.41 -11.50 -8.84
C LEU A 212 -8.47 -12.25 -8.03
N LEU A 213 -8.61 -11.96 -6.74
CA LEU A 213 -9.61 -12.61 -5.91
C LEU A 213 -11.05 -12.31 -6.37
N TYR A 214 -11.28 -11.11 -6.90
CA TYR A 214 -12.59 -10.72 -7.44
C TYR A 214 -12.85 -11.14 -8.88
N THR A 215 -11.78 -11.44 -9.65
CA THR A 215 -11.89 -11.80 -11.07
C THR A 215 -11.72 -13.29 -11.33
N SER A 216 -11.21 -14.05 -10.35
CA SER A 216 -11.14 -15.51 -10.47
C SER A 216 -12.54 -16.10 -10.45
N PRO A 217 -12.91 -16.96 -11.42
CA PRO A 217 -14.17 -17.69 -11.38
C PRO A 217 -14.21 -18.52 -10.10
N SER A 218 -15.32 -18.43 -9.38
CA SER A 218 -15.53 -19.27 -8.20
C SER A 218 -15.39 -20.74 -8.62
N PRO A 219 -14.69 -21.61 -7.86
CA PRO A 219 -14.61 -23.04 -8.16
C PRO A 219 -15.96 -23.78 -8.09
N ARG A 220 -17.08 -23.05 -7.97
CA ARG A 220 -18.43 -23.59 -7.76
C ARG A 220 -19.47 -23.16 -8.81
N ASP A 221 -19.04 -22.62 -9.96
CA ASP A 221 -19.91 -22.40 -11.12
C ASP A 221 -19.70 -23.45 -12.17
#